data_9cf694996a2e8674cb428319df83c906
#
_entry.id   9cf694996a2e8674cb428319df83c906
#
_cell.length_a   1.000
_cell.length_b   1.000
_cell.length_c   1.000
_cell.angle_alpha   90.00
_cell.angle_beta   90.00
_cell.angle_gamma   90.00
#
_symmetry.space_group_name_H-M   'P 1'
#
loop_
_entity.id
_entity.type
_entity.pdbx_description
1 polymer ?
#
loop_
_entity_poly.entity_id
_entity_poly.type
_entity_poly.pdbx_seq_one_letter_code
_entity_poly.pdbx_strand_id
1 'polypeptide(L)'
;MSAREALEALAAEEAQLVADERFDDLAELNRRRAALIAALPTPLPAAALTPLRNALGTQRTTATVLQARRDAIGTELGRLRRGRTGVQGYARTFEVQR
;
A
#
# COMPACT_ATOMS: atom_id res chain seq x y z
N MET A 1 21.75 3.32 17.19
CA MET A 1 20.73 2.34 16.78
C MET A 1 21.34 1.39 15.77
N SER A 2 21.19 0.08 15.98
CA SER A 2 21.68 -0.92 15.03
C SER A 2 20.78 -0.98 13.79
N ALA A 3 21.30 -1.56 12.70
CA ALA A 3 20.52 -1.80 11.50
C ALA A 3 19.27 -2.63 11.79
N ARG A 4 19.40 -3.64 12.65
CA ARG A 4 18.28 -4.46 13.11
C ARG A 4 17.19 -3.63 13.78
N GLU A 5 17.59 -2.81 14.74
CA GLU A 5 16.64 -1.94 15.46
C GLU A 5 15.95 -0.94 14.52
N ALA A 6 16.71 -0.38 13.58
CA ALA A 6 16.18 0.54 12.61
C ALA A 6 15.16 -0.13 11.68
N LEU A 7 15.43 -1.34 11.20
CA LEU A 7 14.50 -2.11 10.37
C LEU A 7 13.22 -2.48 11.14
N GLU A 8 13.37 -2.90 12.40
CA GLU A 8 12.24 -3.21 13.27
C GLU A 8 11.37 -1.98 13.53
N ALA A 9 12.00 -0.82 13.75
CA ALA A 9 11.30 0.44 13.96
C ALA A 9 10.50 0.85 12.71
N LEU A 10 11.07 0.68 11.51
CA LEU A 10 10.38 0.97 10.26
C LEU A 10 9.20 0.01 10.03
N ALA A 11 9.35 -1.27 10.40
CA ALA A 11 8.25 -2.23 10.30
C ALA A 11 7.07 -1.83 11.20
N ALA A 12 7.36 -1.40 12.43
CA ALA A 12 6.33 -0.93 13.35
C ALA A 12 5.64 0.34 12.83
N GLU A 13 6.42 1.28 12.29
CA GLU A 13 5.90 2.51 11.69
C GLU A 13 5.01 2.19 10.48
N GLU A 14 5.42 1.26 9.63
CA GLU A 14 4.62 0.82 8.47
C GLU A 14 3.29 0.24 8.92
N ALA A 15 3.30 -0.65 9.91
CA ALA A 15 2.07 -1.23 10.46
C ALA A 15 1.11 -0.14 10.96
N GLN A 16 1.64 0.88 11.63
CA GLN A 16 0.83 1.99 12.13
C GLN A 16 0.27 2.84 10.99
N LEU A 17 1.06 3.16 9.99
CA LEU A 17 0.61 3.92 8.82
C LEU A 17 -0.51 3.18 8.08
N VAL A 18 -0.38 1.86 7.91
CA VAL A 18 -1.42 1.05 7.27
C VAL A 18 -2.69 1.03 8.11
N ALA A 19 -2.57 0.87 9.43
CA ALA A 19 -3.71 0.88 10.34
C ALA A 19 -4.46 2.22 10.30
N ASP A 20 -3.72 3.32 10.18
CA ASP A 20 -4.27 4.68 10.11
C ASP A 20 -4.67 5.09 8.69
N GLU A 21 -4.53 4.21 7.72
CA GLU A 21 -4.81 4.48 6.30
C GLU A 21 -3.99 5.64 5.72
N ARG A 22 -2.81 5.89 6.27
CA ARG A 22 -1.90 6.95 5.81
C ARG A 22 -0.97 6.43 4.72
N PHE A 23 -1.53 6.02 3.61
CA PHE A 23 -0.79 5.38 2.53
C PHE A 23 0.17 6.32 1.81
N ASP A 24 -0.11 7.63 1.83
CA ASP A 24 0.78 8.63 1.20
C ASP A 24 2.15 8.70 1.87
N ASP A 25 2.23 8.33 3.15
CA ASP A 25 3.47 8.36 3.91
C ASP A 25 4.34 7.12 3.70
N LEU A 26 3.82 6.08 3.03
CA LEU A 26 4.55 4.84 2.79
C LEU A 26 5.72 5.02 1.81
N ALA A 27 5.62 5.93 0.86
CA ALA A 27 6.69 6.18 -0.11
C ALA A 27 7.97 6.65 0.59
N GLU A 28 7.85 7.55 1.56
CA GLU A 28 8.98 8.03 2.37
C GLU A 28 9.56 6.91 3.24
N LEU A 29 8.69 6.12 3.87
CA LEU A 29 9.11 4.99 4.67
C LEU A 29 9.88 3.96 3.83
N ASN A 30 9.38 3.64 2.64
CA ASN A 30 10.04 2.72 1.72
C ASN A 30 11.41 3.23 1.28
N ARG A 31 11.55 4.54 1.07
CA ARG A 31 12.83 5.16 0.72
C ARG A 31 13.83 5.02 1.87
N ARG A 32 13.41 5.27 3.11
CA ARG A 32 14.26 5.09 4.29
C ARG A 32 14.68 3.64 4.47
N ARG A 33 13.75 2.71 4.25
CA ARG A 33 14.04 1.27 4.31
C ARG A 33 15.07 0.87 3.25
N ALA A 34 14.89 1.31 2.02
CA ALA A 34 15.83 1.01 0.92
C ALA A 34 17.23 1.53 1.22
N ALA A 35 17.34 2.73 1.79
CA ALA A 35 18.63 3.30 2.20
C ALA A 35 19.31 2.47 3.30
N LEU A 36 18.54 1.99 4.29
CA LEU A 36 19.07 1.12 5.34
C LEU A 36 19.59 -0.20 4.77
N ILE A 37 18.83 -0.82 3.86
CA ILE A 37 19.23 -2.08 3.24
C ILE A 37 20.49 -1.89 2.38
N ALA A 38 20.57 -0.81 1.63
CA ALA A 38 21.73 -0.48 0.81
C ALA A 38 22.98 -0.24 1.64
N ALA A 39 22.84 0.23 2.87
CA ALA A 39 23.94 0.50 3.78
C ALA A 39 24.42 -0.75 4.57
N LEU A 40 23.75 -1.88 4.43
CA LEU A 40 24.14 -3.10 5.11
C LEU A 40 25.51 -3.60 4.60
N PRO A 41 26.36 -4.14 5.50
CA PRO A 41 27.66 -4.65 5.11
C PRO A 41 27.56 -5.80 4.11
N THR A 42 28.58 -5.94 3.26
CA THR A 42 28.71 -7.06 2.32
C THR A 42 30.01 -7.84 2.68
N PRO A 43 29.94 -9.15 2.98
CA PRO A 43 28.73 -9.98 3.05
C PRO A 43 27.82 -9.61 4.23
N LEU A 44 26.52 -9.94 4.11
CA LEU A 44 25.53 -9.63 5.13
C LEU A 44 25.88 -10.36 6.45
N PRO A 45 25.89 -9.64 7.60
CA PRO A 45 26.03 -10.30 8.89
C PRO A 45 24.85 -11.26 9.13
N ALA A 46 25.13 -12.39 9.77
CA ALA A 46 24.10 -13.36 10.11
C ALA A 46 22.97 -12.72 10.94
N ALA A 47 23.31 -11.79 11.82
CA ALA A 47 22.34 -11.07 12.64
C ALA A 47 21.38 -10.19 11.85
N ALA A 48 21.70 -9.81 10.61
CA ALA A 48 20.85 -8.99 9.76
C ALA A 48 19.85 -9.80 8.94
N LEU A 49 20.00 -11.12 8.83
CA LEU A 49 19.18 -11.97 7.97
C LEU A 49 17.73 -12.01 8.41
N THR A 50 17.45 -12.23 9.68
CA THR A 50 16.08 -12.30 10.20
C THR A 50 15.37 -10.96 10.11
N PRO A 51 15.96 -9.82 10.55
CA PRO A 51 15.34 -8.52 10.38
C PRO A 51 15.07 -8.16 8.92
N LEU A 52 15.99 -8.50 8.02
CA LEU A 52 15.82 -8.25 6.59
C LEU A 52 14.67 -9.07 6.01
N ARG A 53 14.60 -10.35 6.36
CA ARG A 53 13.51 -11.24 5.95
C ARG A 53 12.17 -10.74 6.46
N ASN A 54 12.12 -10.29 7.71
CA ASN A 54 10.92 -9.73 8.31
C ASN A 54 10.49 -8.45 7.61
N ALA A 55 11.43 -7.57 7.27
CA ALA A 55 11.17 -6.34 6.54
C ALA A 55 10.56 -6.62 5.16
N LEU A 56 11.10 -7.61 4.44
CA LEU A 56 10.56 -8.02 3.14
C LEU A 56 9.16 -8.62 3.29
N GLY A 57 8.93 -9.43 4.32
CA GLY A 57 7.62 -10.00 4.62
C GLY A 57 6.58 -8.93 4.92
N THR A 58 6.92 -7.95 5.74
CA THR A 58 6.05 -6.81 6.05
C THR A 58 5.72 -6.01 4.79
N GLN A 59 6.73 -5.75 3.95
CA GLN A 59 6.54 -5.03 2.70
C GLN A 59 5.59 -5.77 1.75
N ARG A 60 5.70 -7.09 1.66
CA ARG A 60 4.78 -7.92 0.87
C ARG A 60 3.35 -7.85 1.39
N THR A 61 3.19 -7.93 2.71
CA THR A 61 1.87 -7.82 3.35
C THR A 61 1.24 -6.47 3.06
N THR A 62 2.01 -5.38 3.18
CA THR A 62 1.55 -4.04 2.85
C THR A 62 1.16 -3.92 1.38
N ALA A 63 1.96 -4.48 0.46
CA ALA A 63 1.66 -4.48 -0.96
C ALA A 63 0.33 -5.21 -1.25
N THR A 64 0.07 -6.32 -0.58
CA THR A 64 -1.18 -7.07 -0.70
C THR A 64 -2.37 -6.22 -0.23
N VAL A 65 -2.24 -5.55 0.91
CA VAL A 65 -3.29 -4.66 1.44
C VAL A 65 -3.58 -3.52 0.47
N LEU A 66 -2.53 -2.88 -0.07
CA LEU A 66 -2.68 -1.79 -1.04
C LEU A 66 -3.33 -2.25 -2.33
N GLN A 67 -2.98 -3.44 -2.81
CA GLN A 67 -3.59 -4.01 -4.01
C GLN A 67 -5.08 -4.29 -3.80
N ALA A 68 -5.45 -4.89 -2.68
CA ALA A 68 -6.84 -5.13 -2.34
C ALA A 68 -7.64 -3.83 -2.23
N ARG A 69 -7.03 -2.78 -1.67
CA ARG A 69 -7.65 -1.46 -1.57
C ARG A 69 -7.87 -0.83 -2.94
N ARG A 70 -6.86 -0.93 -3.81
CA ARG A 70 -6.94 -0.45 -5.19
C ARG A 70 -8.06 -1.16 -5.95
N ASP A 71 -8.17 -2.48 -5.82
CA ASP A 71 -9.19 -3.29 -6.46
C ASP A 71 -10.59 -2.92 -5.95
N ALA A 72 -10.74 -2.71 -4.65
CA ALA A 72 -12.00 -2.28 -4.05
C ALA A 72 -12.45 -0.91 -4.57
N ILE A 73 -11.52 0.05 -4.68
CA ILE A 73 -11.79 1.38 -5.23
C ILE A 73 -12.18 1.26 -6.70
N GLY A 74 -11.47 0.45 -7.49
CA GLY A 74 -11.79 0.21 -8.90
C GLY A 74 -13.18 -0.37 -9.08
N THR A 75 -13.56 -1.33 -8.25
CA THR A 75 -14.89 -1.93 -8.24
C THR A 75 -15.97 -0.89 -7.93
N GLU A 76 -15.74 -0.06 -6.91
CA GLU A 76 -16.69 0.98 -6.52
C GLU A 76 -16.84 2.03 -7.61
N LEU A 77 -15.74 2.48 -8.23
CA LEU A 77 -15.78 3.41 -9.36
C LEU A 77 -16.54 2.82 -10.55
N GLY A 78 -16.33 1.52 -10.85
CA GLY A 78 -17.06 0.83 -11.90
C GLY A 78 -18.56 0.80 -11.63
N ARG A 79 -18.94 0.54 -10.37
CA ARG A 79 -20.33 0.54 -9.93
C ARG A 79 -20.97 1.92 -10.08
N LEU A 80 -20.27 2.97 -9.67
CA LEU A 80 -20.74 4.35 -9.79
C LEU A 80 -20.91 4.76 -11.26
N ARG A 81 -19.96 4.37 -12.12
CA ARG A 81 -20.06 4.64 -13.57
C ARG A 81 -21.26 3.96 -14.20
N ARG A 82 -21.50 2.70 -13.86
CA ARG A 82 -22.67 1.96 -14.35
C ARG A 82 -23.97 2.60 -13.88
N GLY A 83 -24.04 3.01 -12.61
CA GLY A 83 -25.19 3.71 -12.04
C GLY A 83 -25.45 5.02 -12.77
N ARG A 84 -24.40 5.81 -13.00
CA ARG A 84 -24.52 7.08 -13.75
C ARG A 84 -25.01 6.85 -15.17
N THR A 85 -24.47 5.88 -15.87
CA THR A 85 -24.88 5.52 -17.23
C THR A 85 -26.35 5.11 -17.25
N GLY A 86 -26.79 4.29 -16.29
CA GLY A 86 -28.19 3.89 -16.16
C GLY A 86 -29.12 5.07 -15.94
N VAL A 87 -28.76 5.98 -15.06
CA VAL A 87 -29.54 7.19 -14.77
C VAL A 87 -29.63 8.09 -16.01
N GLN A 88 -28.51 8.29 -16.70
CA GLN A 88 -28.50 9.09 -17.94
C GLN A 88 -29.35 8.47 -19.03
N GLY A 89 -29.29 7.16 -19.21
CA GLY A 89 -30.11 6.44 -20.16
C GLY A 89 -31.59 6.57 -19.86
N TYR A 90 -31.95 6.45 -18.58
CA TYR A 90 -33.32 6.61 -18.12
C TYR A 90 -33.84 8.04 -18.37
N ALA A 91 -33.06 9.05 -18.07
CA ALA A 91 -33.40 10.44 -18.31
C ALA A 91 -33.62 10.73 -19.79
N ARG A 92 -32.79 10.19 -20.68
CA ARG A 92 -32.94 10.31 -22.12
C ARG A 92 -34.26 9.70 -22.61
N THR A 93 -34.59 8.53 -22.10
CA THR A 93 -35.87 7.86 -22.45
C THR A 93 -37.06 8.74 -22.08
N PHE A 94 -37.00 9.37 -20.92
CA PHE A 94 -38.04 10.29 -20.46
C PHE A 94 -38.17 11.52 -21.35
N GLU A 95 -37.06 12.10 -21.79
CA GLU A 95 -37.03 13.26 -22.67
C GLU A 95 -37.64 12.94 -24.05
N VAL A 96 -37.32 11.77 -24.59
CA VAL A 96 -37.83 11.34 -25.91
C VAL A 96 -39.33 11.10 -25.91
N GLN A 97 -39.91 10.71 -24.79
CA GLN A 97 -41.33 10.45 -24.65
C GLN A 97 -42.18 11.73 -24.50
N ARG A 98 -41.55 12.85 -24.32
CA ARG A 98 -42.23 14.15 -24.30
C ARG A 98 -42.41 14.71 -25.72
#